data_abfc9960b540b7f8d00e30d6b074a358
#
_entry.id   abfc9960b540b7f8d00e30d6b074a358
#
_cell.length_a   1.000
_cell.length_b   1.000
_cell.length_c   1.000
_cell.angle_alpha   90.00
_cell.angle_beta   90.00
_cell.angle_gamma   90.00
#
_symmetry.space_group_name_H-M   'P 1'
#
loop_
_entity.id
_entity.type
_entity.pdbx_description
1 polymer ?
#
loop_
_entity_poly.entity_id
_entity_poly.type
_entity_poly.pdbx_seq_one_letter_code
_entity_poly.pdbx_strand_id
1 'polypeptide(L)'
;EWNSEAQDSQSIFAGNGIVSPLITTSWERFKFGGRPGTQQRAFFVTLKELPNNRFGTQSEIYWDDAYMNAQVGAITRGTYTLKIVDPLLFIRAWVPAKYLEPGEVFDFTDIENDAAGQLFNEVVGSLAPAFSLYTNDPSKGNRITKIQQDSIGFAQSLSAAVEQNYQWSGRGLQIVSTAIVSIEYDENTRELLRNVQRADALSGARGNSNLQASVAAGFEAAGQNTGAPGLVGLGMAAGT
;
A
#
# COMPACT_ATOMS: atom_id res chain seq x y z
N GLU A 1 18.28 23.87 5.07
CA GLU A 1 18.93 23.14 6.14
C GLU A 1 19.39 24.11 7.21
N TRP A 2 18.87 23.95 8.42
CA TRP A 2 19.26 24.79 9.54
C TRP A 2 20.60 24.29 10.08
N ASN A 3 21.67 25.08 9.94
CA ASN A 3 22.96 24.74 10.52
C ASN A 3 23.10 25.44 11.88
N SER A 4 22.98 24.68 12.98
CA SER A 4 23.09 25.20 14.33
C SER A 4 24.50 25.72 14.69
N GLU A 5 25.55 25.25 14.01
CA GLU A 5 26.92 25.72 14.23
C GLU A 5 27.12 27.16 13.74
N ALA A 6 26.31 27.63 12.78
CA ALA A 6 26.36 29.00 12.33
C ALA A 6 25.69 30.00 13.30
N GLN A 7 24.92 29.49 14.26
CA GLN A 7 24.13 30.33 15.16
C GLN A 7 24.93 30.84 16.36
N ASP A 8 25.96 30.12 16.77
CA ASP A 8 26.69 30.44 18.01
C ASP A 8 27.79 31.48 17.85
N SER A 9 28.22 31.78 16.65
CA SER A 9 29.44 32.60 16.47
C SER A 9 29.22 34.02 15.97
N GLN A 10 28.00 34.41 15.57
CA GLN A 10 27.84 35.65 14.80
C GLN A 10 26.64 36.54 15.15
N SER A 11 26.01 36.34 16.30
CA SER A 11 25.05 37.29 16.80
C SER A 11 25.76 38.58 17.25
N ILE A 12 25.36 39.69 16.69
CA ILE A 12 25.87 41.04 17.12
C ILE A 12 25.69 41.26 18.60
N PHE A 13 24.79 40.49 19.25
CA PHE A 13 24.44 40.60 20.66
C PHE A 13 25.07 39.53 21.56
N ALA A 14 25.81 38.56 21.00
CA ALA A 14 26.35 37.39 21.69
C ALA A 14 27.86 37.51 22.02
N GLY A 15 28.44 38.67 22.00
CA GLY A 15 29.89 38.82 22.22
C GLY A 15 30.28 40.00 23.07
N ASN A 16 31.51 40.02 23.56
CA ASN A 16 32.11 41.01 24.46
C ASN A 16 32.33 42.40 23.82
N GLY A 17 31.33 42.96 23.19
CA GLY A 17 31.38 44.29 22.58
C GLY A 17 30.97 44.34 21.14
N ILE A 18 30.40 45.46 20.72
CA ILE A 18 29.83 45.70 19.39
C ILE A 18 30.91 45.72 18.28
N VAL A 19 32.13 46.00 18.61
CA VAL A 19 33.23 46.20 17.61
C VAL A 19 33.81 44.88 17.12
N SER A 20 33.98 43.90 17.99
CA SER A 20 34.61 42.62 17.66
C SER A 20 33.80 41.81 16.64
N PRO A 21 32.48 41.60 16.79
CA PRO A 21 31.66 40.91 15.82
C PRO A 21 31.62 41.59 14.42
N LEU A 22 31.59 42.92 14.41
CA LEU A 22 31.58 43.70 13.15
C LEU A 22 32.88 43.54 12.37
N ILE A 23 34.01 43.59 13.10
CA ILE A 23 35.33 43.42 12.45
C ILE A 23 35.50 41.98 11.96
N THR A 24 35.14 40.99 12.76
CA THR A 24 35.22 39.59 12.39
C THR A 24 34.35 39.26 11.20
N THR A 25 33.08 39.71 11.20
CA THR A 25 32.16 39.53 10.08
C THR A 25 32.61 40.23 8.80
N SER A 26 33.17 41.46 8.92
CA SER A 26 33.73 42.21 7.79
C SER A 26 34.97 41.53 7.22
N TRP A 27 35.85 40.99 8.08
CA TRP A 27 37.05 40.25 7.70
C TRP A 27 36.73 38.94 7.01
N GLU A 28 35.77 38.20 7.50
CA GLU A 28 35.30 36.99 6.86
C GLU A 28 34.66 37.25 5.51
N ARG A 29 33.83 38.29 5.38
CA ARG A 29 33.26 38.70 4.09
C ARG A 29 34.36 39.07 3.09
N PHE A 30 35.41 39.72 3.52
CA PHE A 30 36.55 40.05 2.70
C PHE A 30 37.31 38.80 2.25
N LYS A 31 37.55 37.86 3.18
CA LYS A 31 38.22 36.59 2.91
C LYS A 31 37.47 35.70 1.91
N PHE A 32 36.15 35.75 1.92
CA PHE A 32 35.27 35.00 0.99
C PHE A 32 34.86 35.84 -0.26
N GLY A 33 35.57 36.89 -0.61
CA GLY A 33 35.27 37.68 -1.79
C GLY A 33 33.92 38.40 -1.75
N GLY A 34 33.50 38.84 -0.56
CA GLY A 34 32.21 39.52 -0.34
C GLY A 34 30.99 38.59 -0.21
N ARG A 35 31.19 37.28 -0.30
CA ARG A 35 30.12 36.33 -0.05
C ARG A 35 30.00 36.05 1.44
N PRO A 36 28.78 35.89 2.00
CA PRO A 36 28.61 35.46 3.39
C PRO A 36 29.23 34.07 3.59
N GLY A 37 30.01 33.90 4.67
CA GLY A 37 30.63 32.61 5.01
C GLY A 37 29.61 31.51 5.36
N THR A 38 28.39 31.90 5.66
CA THR A 38 27.26 31.02 5.93
C THR A 38 26.21 31.14 4.84
N GLN A 39 25.80 30.02 4.30
CA GLN A 39 24.67 29.95 3.37
C GLN A 39 23.43 29.47 4.14
N GLN A 40 22.35 30.24 4.06
CA GLN A 40 21.05 29.83 4.53
C GLN A 40 20.20 29.45 3.34
N ARG A 41 19.57 28.27 3.40
CA ARG A 41 18.65 27.79 2.38
C ARG A 41 17.29 27.56 3.04
N ALA A 42 16.22 28.02 2.42
CA ALA A 42 14.85 27.76 2.82
C ALA A 42 14.21 26.79 1.83
N PHE A 43 13.58 25.76 2.35
CA PHE A 43 12.84 24.78 1.56
C PHE A 43 11.36 24.82 1.95
N PHE A 44 10.50 24.80 0.96
CA PHE A 44 9.06 24.71 1.14
C PHE A 44 8.61 23.31 0.77
N VAL A 45 8.06 22.59 1.75
CA VAL A 45 7.56 21.22 1.56
C VAL A 45 6.06 21.22 1.77
N THR A 46 5.31 20.67 0.83
CA THR A 46 3.87 20.49 1.01
C THR A 46 3.60 19.39 2.04
N LEU A 47 2.77 19.69 3.03
CA LEU A 47 2.27 18.72 4.01
C LEU A 47 0.85 18.24 3.66
N LYS A 48 0.33 18.70 2.52
CA LYS A 48 -0.95 18.22 2.01
C LYS A 48 -0.82 16.81 1.49
N GLU A 49 -1.94 16.12 1.43
CA GLU A 49 -2.04 14.85 0.75
C GLU A 49 -1.81 15.02 -0.76
N LEU A 50 -1.06 14.11 -1.33
CA LEU A 50 -0.74 14.03 -2.75
C LEU A 50 -1.55 12.87 -3.36
N PRO A 51 -2.76 13.13 -3.84
CA PRO A 51 -3.66 12.09 -4.37
C PRO A 51 -3.29 11.69 -5.80
N ASN A 52 -3.95 10.63 -6.29
CA ASN A 52 -3.90 10.18 -7.69
C ASN A 52 -2.53 9.69 -8.18
N ASN A 53 -1.64 9.27 -7.28
CA ASN A 53 -0.46 8.54 -7.69
C ASN A 53 -0.91 7.17 -8.22
N ARG A 54 -0.70 6.94 -9.51
CA ARG A 54 -1.18 5.72 -10.18
C ARG A 54 -0.22 4.57 -9.94
N PHE A 55 -0.74 3.37 -9.83
CA PHE A 55 0.03 2.14 -9.91
C PHE A 55 -0.67 1.14 -10.83
N GLY A 56 0.11 0.21 -11.37
CA GLY A 56 -0.39 -0.88 -12.18
C GLY A 56 0.71 -1.89 -12.46
N THR A 57 0.32 -3.16 -12.50
CA THR A 57 1.22 -4.25 -12.88
C THR A 57 1.09 -4.52 -14.37
N GLN A 58 2.21 -4.76 -15.04
CA GLN A 58 2.23 -5.13 -16.47
C GLN A 58 2.00 -6.63 -16.68
N SER A 59 2.36 -7.42 -15.68
CA SER A 59 2.16 -8.86 -15.61
C SER A 59 1.42 -9.23 -14.34
N GLU A 60 0.99 -10.46 -14.26
CA GLU A 60 0.39 -11.02 -13.07
C GLU A 60 1.37 -11.00 -11.90
N ILE A 61 0.86 -10.60 -10.74
CA ILE A 61 1.52 -10.75 -9.45
C ILE A 61 0.85 -11.89 -8.70
N TYR A 62 1.62 -12.64 -7.92
CA TYR A 62 1.16 -13.83 -7.22
C TYR A 62 1.36 -13.66 -5.71
N TRP A 63 0.37 -14.14 -4.94
CA TRP A 63 0.45 -14.21 -3.48
C TRP A 63 -0.32 -15.42 -2.95
N ASP A 64 0.04 -15.86 -1.75
CA ASP A 64 -0.67 -16.93 -1.07
C ASP A 64 -1.91 -16.36 -0.35
N ASP A 65 -3.07 -16.94 -0.61
CA ASP A 65 -4.35 -16.54 -0.07
C ASP A 65 -4.88 -17.61 0.89
N ALA A 66 -4.98 -17.25 2.17
CA ALA A 66 -5.40 -18.19 3.22
C ALA A 66 -6.88 -18.61 3.09
N TYR A 67 -7.74 -17.73 2.57
CA TYR A 67 -9.16 -18.07 2.36
C TYR A 67 -9.34 -19.08 1.25
N MET A 68 -8.59 -18.96 0.17
CA MET A 68 -8.61 -19.91 -0.94
C MET A 68 -7.72 -21.12 -0.71
N ASN A 69 -6.83 -21.05 0.29
CA ASN A 69 -5.77 -22.05 0.56
C ASN A 69 -4.97 -22.39 -0.70
N ALA A 70 -4.64 -21.37 -1.49
CA ALA A 70 -3.95 -21.49 -2.74
C ALA A 70 -3.23 -20.21 -3.12
N GLN A 71 -2.30 -20.31 -4.08
CA GLN A 71 -1.70 -19.16 -4.71
C GLN A 71 -2.69 -18.50 -5.67
N VAL A 72 -2.79 -17.19 -5.60
CA VAL A 72 -3.67 -16.35 -6.39
C VAL A 72 -2.83 -15.45 -7.30
N GLY A 73 -3.24 -15.32 -8.55
CA GLY A 73 -2.61 -14.45 -9.55
C GLY A 73 -3.56 -13.37 -10.06
N ALA A 74 -3.07 -12.14 -10.19
CA ALA A 74 -3.84 -11.04 -10.77
C ALA A 74 -2.97 -9.94 -11.36
N ILE A 75 -3.53 -9.26 -12.37
CA ILE A 75 -3.10 -7.93 -12.79
C ILE A 75 -3.95 -6.91 -12.04
N THR A 76 -3.32 -5.90 -11.46
CA THR A 76 -4.03 -4.89 -10.68
C THR A 76 -3.67 -3.49 -11.11
N ARG A 77 -4.64 -2.57 -11.01
CA ARG A 77 -4.47 -1.15 -11.29
C ARG A 77 -5.22 -0.33 -10.26
N GLY A 78 -4.64 0.79 -9.88
CA GLY A 78 -5.25 1.67 -8.89
C GLY A 78 -4.51 2.97 -8.71
N THR A 79 -4.87 3.65 -7.63
CA THR A 79 -4.20 4.87 -7.18
C THR A 79 -3.92 4.79 -5.70
N TYR A 80 -2.92 5.53 -5.26
CA TYR A 80 -2.66 5.75 -3.84
C TYR A 80 -2.47 7.23 -3.56
N THR A 81 -2.74 7.61 -2.33
CA THR A 81 -2.51 8.95 -1.81
C THR A 81 -1.27 8.91 -0.93
N LEU A 82 -0.28 9.71 -1.30
CA LEU A 82 0.97 9.87 -0.59
C LEU A 82 0.89 11.09 0.32
N LYS A 83 1.60 11.07 1.45
CA LYS A 83 1.77 12.21 2.35
C LYS A 83 3.20 12.28 2.84
N ILE A 84 3.76 13.49 2.87
CA ILE A 84 5.03 13.76 3.54
C ILE A 84 4.70 14.04 5.00
N VAL A 85 5.13 13.13 5.90
CA VAL A 85 4.86 13.22 7.35
C VAL A 85 6.03 13.82 8.11
N ASP A 86 7.25 13.67 7.61
CA ASP A 86 8.44 14.33 8.13
C ASP A 86 9.23 15.00 7.00
N PRO A 87 9.09 16.34 6.83
CA PRO A 87 9.76 17.07 5.76
C PRO A 87 11.28 17.09 5.91
N LEU A 88 11.82 17.02 7.12
CA LEU A 88 13.27 17.00 7.33
C LEU A 88 13.88 15.67 6.89
N LEU A 89 13.25 14.55 7.27
CA LEU A 89 13.65 13.23 6.80
C LEU A 89 13.50 13.13 5.29
N PHE A 90 12.41 13.64 4.71
CA PHE A 90 12.19 13.63 3.28
C PHE A 90 13.31 14.33 2.52
N ILE A 91 13.67 15.56 2.92
CA ILE A 91 14.75 16.31 2.29
C ILE A 91 16.10 15.59 2.44
N ARG A 92 16.41 15.10 3.65
CA ARG A 92 17.72 14.53 3.95
C ARG A 92 17.93 13.13 3.38
N ALA A 93 16.89 12.31 3.42
CA ALA A 93 16.99 10.90 3.09
C ALA A 93 16.57 10.57 1.66
N TRP A 94 15.76 11.44 1.03
CA TRP A 94 15.13 11.08 -0.23
C TRP A 94 15.37 12.07 -1.38
N VAL A 95 15.26 13.37 -1.14
CA VAL A 95 15.35 14.37 -2.22
C VAL A 95 16.75 14.41 -2.81
N PRO A 96 16.93 14.12 -4.12
CA PRO A 96 18.22 14.23 -4.78
C PRO A 96 18.79 15.64 -4.72
N ALA A 97 20.13 15.75 -4.63
CA ALA A 97 20.84 17.02 -4.46
C ALA A 97 20.51 18.07 -5.55
N LYS A 98 20.20 17.63 -6.77
CA LYS A 98 19.81 18.53 -7.88
C LYS A 98 18.60 19.38 -7.55
N TYR A 99 17.62 18.85 -6.80
CA TYR A 99 16.42 19.58 -6.41
C TYR A 99 16.60 20.47 -5.17
N LEU A 100 17.79 20.42 -4.56
CA LEU A 100 18.15 21.30 -3.44
C LEU A 100 18.83 22.59 -3.92
N GLU A 101 19.03 22.76 -5.22
CA GLU A 101 19.57 23.98 -5.80
C GLU A 101 18.48 25.08 -5.91
N PRO A 102 18.88 26.36 -5.83
CA PRO A 102 17.92 27.47 -5.91
C PRO A 102 17.14 27.47 -7.22
N GLY A 103 15.80 27.49 -7.10
CA GLY A 103 14.88 27.52 -8.24
C GLY A 103 14.42 26.16 -8.72
N GLU A 104 14.99 25.07 -8.21
CA GLU A 104 14.57 23.72 -8.54
C GLU A 104 13.33 23.30 -7.73
N VAL A 105 12.49 22.46 -8.33
CA VAL A 105 11.27 21.93 -7.73
C VAL A 105 11.28 20.41 -7.80
N PHE A 106 11.08 19.75 -6.67
CA PHE A 106 10.84 18.31 -6.63
C PHE A 106 9.35 18.05 -6.88
N ASP A 107 9.04 17.54 -8.06
CA ASP A 107 7.67 17.19 -8.45
C ASP A 107 7.53 15.67 -8.53
N PHE A 108 6.56 15.10 -7.81
CA PHE A 108 6.23 13.67 -7.86
C PHE A 108 5.58 13.25 -9.18
N THR A 109 5.02 14.20 -9.92
CA THR A 109 4.33 13.94 -11.20
C THR A 109 5.25 14.05 -12.41
N ASP A 110 6.47 14.54 -12.20
CA ASP A 110 7.46 14.68 -13.26
C ASP A 110 8.02 13.28 -13.63
N ILE A 111 7.84 12.92 -14.89
CA ILE A 111 8.25 11.63 -15.44
C ILE A 111 9.79 11.48 -15.51
N GLU A 112 10.51 12.61 -15.53
CA GLU A 112 11.97 12.66 -15.54
C GLU A 112 12.57 12.65 -14.12
N ASN A 113 11.71 12.62 -13.10
CA ASN A 113 12.14 12.53 -11.71
C ASN A 113 12.39 11.07 -11.33
N ASP A 114 13.64 10.62 -11.43
CA ASP A 114 14.06 9.25 -11.10
C ASP A 114 13.65 8.84 -9.68
N ALA A 115 13.69 9.78 -8.73
CA ALA A 115 13.29 9.49 -7.35
C ALA A 115 11.77 9.24 -7.22
N ALA A 116 10.95 9.99 -7.96
CA ALA A 116 9.52 9.72 -8.04
C ALA A 116 9.24 8.38 -8.75
N GLY A 117 9.98 8.09 -9.83
CA GLY A 117 9.93 6.80 -10.53
C GLY A 117 10.30 5.62 -9.63
N GLN A 118 11.29 5.79 -8.76
CA GLN A 118 11.66 4.77 -7.77
C GLN A 118 10.53 4.51 -6.77
N LEU A 119 9.85 5.53 -6.24
CA LEU A 119 8.71 5.35 -5.35
C LEU A 119 7.59 4.54 -6.03
N PHE A 120 7.32 4.83 -7.29
CA PHE A 120 6.37 4.06 -8.09
C PHE A 120 6.76 2.57 -8.15
N ASN A 121 8.01 2.27 -8.47
CA ASN A 121 8.51 0.89 -8.57
C ASN A 121 8.45 0.17 -7.22
N GLU A 122 8.74 0.86 -6.12
CA GLU A 122 8.65 0.31 -4.76
C GLU A 122 7.19 -0.01 -4.37
N VAL A 123 6.24 0.83 -4.75
CA VAL A 123 4.81 0.55 -4.56
C VAL A 123 4.39 -0.67 -5.37
N VAL A 124 4.75 -0.73 -6.66
CA VAL A 124 4.43 -1.89 -7.51
C VAL A 124 5.04 -3.18 -6.96
N GLY A 125 6.32 -3.14 -6.54
CA GLY A 125 6.99 -4.27 -5.91
C GLY A 125 6.39 -4.71 -4.57
N SER A 126 5.68 -3.81 -3.89
CA SER A 126 5.01 -4.10 -2.61
C SER A 126 3.57 -4.59 -2.77
N LEU A 127 3.01 -4.64 -3.98
CA LEU A 127 1.61 -5.03 -4.17
C LEU A 127 1.35 -6.49 -3.78
N ALA A 128 2.17 -7.44 -4.21
CA ALA A 128 1.99 -8.84 -3.85
C ALA A 128 2.06 -9.08 -2.33
N PRO A 129 3.08 -8.58 -1.60
CA PRO A 129 3.08 -8.59 -0.14
C PRO A 129 1.87 -7.89 0.49
N ALA A 130 1.41 -6.77 -0.06
CA ALA A 130 0.25 -6.05 0.46
C ALA A 130 -1.05 -6.84 0.31
N PHE A 131 -1.25 -7.49 -0.85
CA PHE A 131 -2.38 -8.39 -1.05
C PHE A 131 -2.33 -9.56 -0.07
N SER A 132 -1.16 -10.18 0.10
CA SER A 132 -0.97 -11.26 1.09
C SER A 132 -1.28 -10.80 2.52
N LEU A 133 -0.75 -9.66 2.94
CA LEU A 133 -1.03 -9.09 4.27
C LEU A 133 -2.53 -8.79 4.48
N TYR A 134 -3.21 -8.34 3.44
CA TYR A 134 -4.64 -8.06 3.52
C TYR A 134 -5.49 -9.32 3.58
N THR A 135 -5.27 -10.27 2.66
CA THR A 135 -6.11 -11.47 2.53
C THR A 135 -5.85 -12.51 3.62
N ASN A 136 -4.69 -12.44 4.27
CA ASN A 136 -4.33 -13.35 5.37
C ASN A 136 -4.57 -12.77 6.77
N ASP A 137 -5.14 -11.56 6.86
CA ASP A 137 -5.51 -10.94 8.13
C ASP A 137 -6.96 -11.29 8.51
N PRO A 138 -7.19 -12.13 9.55
CA PRO A 138 -8.54 -12.51 9.97
C PRO A 138 -9.43 -11.32 10.33
N SER A 139 -8.85 -10.23 10.86
CA SER A 139 -9.59 -9.03 11.25
C SER A 139 -10.19 -8.29 10.06
N LYS A 140 -9.58 -8.40 8.89
CA LYS A 140 -10.04 -7.79 7.63
C LYS A 140 -11.03 -8.64 6.85
N GLY A 141 -11.37 -9.83 7.39
CA GLY A 141 -12.33 -10.76 6.81
C GLY A 141 -11.81 -11.57 5.64
N ASN A 142 -10.51 -11.59 5.41
CA ASN A 142 -9.76 -12.53 4.58
C ASN A 142 -10.33 -12.84 3.20
N ARG A 143 -10.95 -11.86 2.53
CA ARG A 143 -11.56 -12.09 1.22
C ARG A 143 -11.02 -11.11 0.20
N ILE A 144 -10.39 -11.63 -0.82
CA ILE A 144 -9.91 -10.86 -1.97
C ILE A 144 -11.02 -9.99 -2.59
N THR A 145 -12.28 -10.44 -2.56
CA THR A 145 -13.43 -9.70 -3.08
C THR A 145 -13.76 -8.44 -2.28
N LYS A 146 -13.24 -8.29 -1.05
CA LYS A 146 -13.48 -7.11 -0.21
C LYS A 146 -12.46 -5.99 -0.44
N ILE A 147 -11.33 -6.28 -1.06
CA ILE A 147 -10.26 -5.29 -1.26
C ILE A 147 -10.75 -4.02 -1.95
N GLN A 148 -11.59 -4.15 -2.98
CA GLN A 148 -12.13 -3.00 -3.71
C GLN A 148 -13.09 -2.13 -2.87
N GLN A 149 -13.63 -2.68 -1.78
CA GLN A 149 -14.57 -1.99 -0.90
C GLN A 149 -13.90 -1.41 0.35
N ASP A 150 -12.66 -1.81 0.64
CA ASP A 150 -11.91 -1.42 1.82
C ASP A 150 -10.60 -0.69 1.46
N SER A 151 -10.76 0.53 1.00
CA SER A 151 -9.64 1.37 0.57
C SER A 151 -8.64 1.68 1.69
N ILE A 152 -9.13 1.84 2.93
CA ILE A 152 -8.29 2.15 4.09
C ILE A 152 -7.56 0.91 4.57
N GLY A 153 -8.26 -0.23 4.69
CA GLY A 153 -7.65 -1.49 5.12
C GLY A 153 -6.57 -1.97 4.15
N PHE A 154 -6.79 -1.82 2.84
CA PHE A 154 -5.76 -2.13 1.86
C PHE A 154 -4.59 -1.14 1.91
N ALA A 155 -4.85 0.17 2.11
CA ALA A 155 -3.81 1.17 2.28
C ALA A 155 -2.88 0.86 3.47
N GLN A 156 -3.45 0.39 4.58
CA GLN A 156 -2.66 -0.04 5.75
C GLN A 156 -1.77 -1.24 5.40
N SER A 157 -2.29 -2.22 4.66
CA SER A 157 -1.52 -3.39 4.23
C SER A 157 -0.42 -3.00 3.24
N LEU A 158 -0.71 -2.10 2.30
CA LEU A 158 0.28 -1.59 1.36
C LEU A 158 1.35 -0.75 2.08
N SER A 159 0.96 0.10 3.01
CA SER A 159 1.89 0.88 3.83
C SER A 159 2.81 -0.03 4.66
N ALA A 160 2.26 -1.09 5.25
CA ALA A 160 3.04 -2.09 5.99
C ALA A 160 4.03 -2.84 5.08
N ALA A 161 3.60 -3.23 3.87
CA ALA A 161 4.46 -3.91 2.91
C ALA A 161 5.61 -3.01 2.42
N VAL A 162 5.31 -1.75 2.11
CA VAL A 162 6.31 -0.75 1.71
C VAL A 162 7.28 -0.46 2.85
N GLU A 163 6.78 -0.36 4.09
CA GLU A 163 7.64 -0.16 5.26
C GLU A 163 8.57 -1.34 5.50
N GLN A 164 8.06 -2.55 5.41
CA GLN A 164 8.85 -3.77 5.60
C GLN A 164 9.96 -3.91 4.56
N ASN A 165 9.69 -3.55 3.30
CA ASN A 165 10.64 -3.74 2.21
C ASN A 165 11.56 -2.53 1.99
N TYR A 166 11.07 -1.30 2.21
CA TYR A 166 11.74 -0.08 1.78
C TYR A 166 11.86 1.01 2.84
N GLN A 167 11.29 0.80 4.04
CA GLN A 167 11.42 1.70 5.20
C GLN A 167 11.05 3.16 4.88
N TRP A 168 9.87 3.38 4.31
CA TRP A 168 9.39 4.71 3.92
C TRP A 168 9.24 5.68 5.09
N SER A 169 9.02 5.20 6.31
CA SER A 169 9.02 6.04 7.52
C SER A 169 10.36 6.73 7.72
N GLY A 170 11.47 6.04 7.41
CA GLY A 170 12.82 6.62 7.43
C GLY A 170 13.07 7.69 6.37
N ARG A 171 12.16 7.84 5.40
CA ARG A 171 12.16 8.89 4.36
C ARG A 171 11.13 9.97 4.61
N GLY A 172 10.39 9.88 5.72
CA GLY A 172 9.31 10.82 6.05
C GLY A 172 8.08 10.71 5.16
N LEU A 173 7.83 9.55 4.55
CA LEU A 173 6.73 9.29 3.61
C LEU A 173 5.72 8.29 4.20
N GLN A 174 4.44 8.46 3.84
CA GLN A 174 3.36 7.57 4.25
C GLN A 174 2.31 7.44 3.15
N ILE A 175 1.76 6.23 2.96
CA ILE A 175 0.56 5.99 2.16
C ILE A 175 -0.65 6.18 3.07
N VAL A 176 -1.58 7.06 2.69
CA VAL A 176 -2.75 7.44 3.49
C VAL A 176 -3.98 6.65 3.06
N SER A 177 -4.18 6.50 1.76
CA SER A 177 -5.32 5.78 1.19
C SER A 177 -4.95 5.13 -0.14
N THR A 178 -5.74 4.14 -0.55
CA THR A 178 -5.62 3.49 -1.85
C THR A 178 -6.99 3.36 -2.49
N ALA A 179 -7.03 3.35 -3.82
CA ALA A 179 -8.24 3.01 -4.57
C ALA A 179 -7.86 1.97 -5.63
N ILE A 180 -8.37 0.75 -5.47
CA ILE A 180 -8.22 -0.30 -6.47
C ILE A 180 -9.27 -0.10 -7.55
N VAL A 181 -8.80 0.23 -8.75
CA VAL A 181 -9.67 0.47 -9.91
C VAL A 181 -10.08 -0.85 -10.56
N SER A 182 -9.14 -1.77 -10.74
CA SER A 182 -9.40 -3.11 -11.28
C SER A 182 -8.47 -4.15 -10.70
N ILE A 183 -9.00 -5.36 -10.58
CA ILE A 183 -8.25 -6.59 -10.33
C ILE A 183 -8.70 -7.58 -11.40
N GLU A 184 -7.79 -7.98 -12.25
CA GLU A 184 -8.02 -8.95 -13.32
C GLU A 184 -7.30 -10.25 -12.93
N TYR A 185 -8.06 -11.21 -12.40
CA TYR A 185 -7.54 -12.51 -11.96
C TYR A 185 -7.14 -13.35 -13.17
N ASP A 186 -6.09 -14.13 -13.02
CA ASP A 186 -5.73 -15.18 -13.97
C ASP A 186 -6.83 -16.26 -14.06
N GLU A 187 -6.79 -17.10 -15.08
CA GLU A 187 -7.83 -18.08 -15.33
C GLU A 187 -7.93 -19.11 -14.19
N ASN A 188 -6.80 -19.56 -13.67
CA ASN A 188 -6.76 -20.53 -12.57
C ASN A 188 -7.40 -19.95 -11.30
N THR A 189 -7.07 -18.71 -10.96
CA THR A 189 -7.66 -17.99 -9.82
C THR A 189 -9.17 -17.78 -10.01
N ARG A 190 -9.61 -17.45 -11.22
CA ARG A 190 -11.06 -17.31 -11.51
C ARG A 190 -11.82 -18.63 -11.35
N GLU A 191 -11.25 -19.72 -11.80
CA GLU A 191 -11.84 -21.03 -11.63
C GLU A 191 -11.90 -21.43 -10.15
N LEU A 192 -10.80 -21.26 -9.42
CA LEU A 192 -10.73 -21.51 -7.99
C LEU A 192 -11.75 -20.68 -7.22
N LEU A 193 -11.86 -19.37 -7.53
CA LEU A 193 -12.83 -18.47 -6.89
C LEU A 193 -14.27 -18.93 -7.10
N ARG A 194 -14.61 -19.38 -8.33
CA ARG A 194 -15.94 -19.94 -8.62
C ARG A 194 -16.21 -21.22 -7.80
N ASN A 195 -15.21 -22.07 -7.66
CA ASN A 195 -15.35 -23.31 -6.90
C ASN A 195 -15.52 -23.07 -5.40
N VAL A 196 -14.71 -22.15 -4.83
CA VAL A 196 -14.85 -21.75 -3.42
C VAL A 196 -16.20 -21.08 -3.16
N GLN A 197 -16.65 -20.20 -4.04
CA GLN A 197 -17.97 -19.57 -3.92
C GLN A 197 -19.12 -20.58 -3.99
N ARG A 198 -19.02 -21.61 -4.85
CA ARG A 198 -20.00 -22.69 -4.91
C ARG A 198 -19.99 -23.52 -3.62
N ALA A 199 -18.81 -23.88 -3.11
CA ALA A 199 -18.67 -24.60 -1.87
C ALA A 199 -19.26 -23.82 -0.68
N ASP A 200 -18.96 -22.52 -0.58
CA ASP A 200 -19.52 -21.62 0.44
C ASP A 200 -21.05 -21.52 0.36
N ALA A 201 -21.58 -21.41 -0.85
CA ALA A 201 -23.01 -21.37 -1.06
C ALA A 201 -23.73 -22.67 -0.68
N LEU A 202 -23.04 -23.80 -0.82
CA LEU A 202 -23.56 -25.12 -0.43
C LEU A 202 -23.39 -25.40 1.07
N SER A 203 -22.36 -24.85 1.72
CA SER A 203 -22.10 -25.06 3.16
C SER A 203 -22.88 -24.12 4.08
N GLY A 204 -23.46 -23.04 3.55
CA GLY A 204 -24.26 -22.08 4.32
C GLY A 204 -25.68 -22.56 4.60
N ALA A 205 -26.47 -21.76 5.36
CA ALA A 205 -27.87 -22.06 5.71
C ALA A 205 -28.77 -22.32 4.47
N ARG A 206 -28.41 -21.76 3.31
CA ARG A 206 -29.08 -22.04 2.02
C ARG A 206 -28.66 -23.39 1.41
N GLY A 207 -27.45 -23.86 1.72
CA GLY A 207 -26.96 -25.17 1.27
C GLY A 207 -27.74 -26.31 1.91
N ASN A 208 -28.06 -26.22 3.20
CA ASN A 208 -28.89 -27.21 3.89
C ASN A 208 -30.32 -27.29 3.30
N SER A 209 -30.91 -26.12 2.94
CA SER A 209 -32.23 -26.13 2.30
C SER A 209 -32.21 -26.68 0.86
N ASN A 210 -31.13 -26.42 0.12
CA ASN A 210 -30.95 -26.95 -1.24
C ASN A 210 -30.64 -28.47 -1.22
N LEU A 211 -29.88 -28.91 -0.23
CA LEU A 211 -29.61 -30.35 -0.02
C LEU A 211 -30.88 -31.08 0.39
N GLN A 212 -31.68 -30.50 1.28
CA GLN A 212 -32.99 -31.04 1.67
C GLN A 212 -33.95 -31.06 0.48
N ALA A 213 -33.98 -30.00 -0.35
CA ALA A 213 -34.82 -29.93 -1.55
C ALA A 213 -34.38 -30.95 -2.60
N SER A 214 -33.09 -31.16 -2.80
CA SER A 214 -32.58 -32.16 -3.75
C SER A 214 -32.77 -33.57 -3.27
N VAL A 215 -32.69 -33.85 -1.95
CA VAL A 215 -32.99 -35.13 -1.34
C VAL A 215 -34.49 -35.38 -1.43
N ALA A 216 -35.36 -34.40 -1.12
CA ALA A 216 -36.79 -34.51 -1.26
C ALA A 216 -37.23 -34.79 -2.71
N ALA A 217 -36.66 -34.07 -3.69
CA ALA A 217 -36.89 -34.32 -5.12
C ALA A 217 -36.41 -35.69 -5.56
N GLY A 218 -35.29 -36.21 -5.00
CA GLY A 218 -34.79 -37.54 -5.24
C GLY A 218 -35.74 -38.62 -4.67
N PHE A 219 -36.31 -38.40 -3.51
CA PHE A 219 -37.30 -39.30 -2.93
C PHE A 219 -38.65 -39.29 -3.67
N GLU A 220 -39.05 -38.09 -4.17
CA GLU A 220 -40.27 -37.97 -4.99
C GLU A 220 -40.11 -38.65 -6.35
N ALA A 221 -38.96 -38.52 -7.00
CA ALA A 221 -38.63 -39.22 -8.24
C ALA A 221 -38.53 -40.75 -8.04
N ALA A 222 -38.00 -41.21 -6.91
CA ALA A 222 -37.95 -42.61 -6.54
C ALA A 222 -39.35 -43.17 -6.20
N GLY A 223 -40.20 -42.35 -5.58
CA GLY A 223 -41.59 -42.74 -5.27
C GLY A 223 -42.52 -42.84 -6.49
N GLN A 224 -42.22 -42.08 -7.57
CA GLN A 224 -42.97 -42.14 -8.81
C GLN A 224 -42.58 -43.33 -9.70
N ASN A 225 -41.41 -43.94 -9.46
CA ASN A 225 -40.91 -45.11 -10.20
C ASN A 225 -41.27 -46.42 -9.46
N THR A 226 -42.57 -46.79 -9.43
CA THR A 226 -43.12 -47.96 -8.79
C THR A 226 -42.69 -49.30 -9.40
N GLY A 227 -41.48 -49.42 -9.98
CA GLY A 227 -41.02 -50.61 -10.71
C GLY A 227 -39.71 -51.25 -10.22
N ALA A 228 -39.06 -50.76 -9.18
CA ALA A 228 -37.80 -51.35 -8.71
C ALA A 228 -37.85 -51.71 -7.19
N PRO A 229 -37.92 -52.99 -6.84
CA PRO A 229 -37.86 -53.44 -5.45
C PRO A 229 -36.43 -53.53 -4.93
N GLY A 230 -35.79 -52.42 -4.73
CA GLY A 230 -34.35 -52.41 -4.36
C GLY A 230 -33.88 -51.34 -3.40
N LEU A 231 -34.68 -50.32 -3.11
CA LEU A 231 -34.20 -49.13 -2.37
C LEU A 231 -34.76 -48.95 -0.95
N VAL A 232 -35.57 -49.91 -0.47
CA VAL A 232 -36.13 -49.83 0.91
C VAL A 232 -35.11 -50.21 1.99
N GLY A 233 -33.93 -50.76 1.60
CA GLY A 233 -32.92 -51.24 2.53
C GLY A 233 -31.91 -50.18 3.03
N LEU A 234 -31.84 -48.99 2.46
CA LEU A 234 -30.81 -48.00 2.80
C LEU A 234 -31.23 -46.94 3.84
N GLY A 235 -32.52 -46.92 4.20
CA GLY A 235 -33.06 -45.92 5.13
C GLY A 235 -32.97 -46.28 6.63
N MET A 236 -32.58 -47.51 6.99
CA MET A 236 -32.62 -47.98 8.40
C MET A 236 -31.25 -48.14 9.08
N ALA A 237 -30.15 -47.79 8.43
CA ALA A 237 -28.80 -47.93 8.99
C ALA A 237 -28.20 -46.65 9.57
N ALA A 238 -28.95 -45.56 9.63
CA ALA A 238 -28.46 -44.27 10.14
C ALA A 238 -29.12 -43.81 11.45
N GLY A 239 -29.69 -44.75 12.22
CA GLY A 239 -30.37 -44.45 13.48
C GLY A 239 -30.06 -45.46 14.57
N THR A 240 -28.79 -45.51 15.04
CA THR A 240 -28.40 -45.93 16.39
C THR A 240 -27.14 -45.19 16.81
#